data_ecc7a67da6b9591b36c76732cd8c7b05
#
_entry.id   ecc7a67da6b9591b36c76732cd8c7b05
#
_cell.length_a   1.000
_cell.length_b   1.000
_cell.length_c   1.000
_cell.angle_alpha   90.00
_cell.angle_beta   90.00
_cell.angle_gamma   90.00
#
_symmetry.space_group_name_H-M   'P 1'
#
loop_
_entity.id
_entity.type
_entity.pdbx_description
1 polymer ?
#
loop_
_entity_poly.entity_id
_entity_poly.type
_entity_poly.pdbx_seq_one_letter_code
_entity_poly.pdbx_strand_id
1 'polypeptide(L)'
;MGCWLKYSERKVESRQLTNILTGRTFASFIIQGFALSRPPGKSMSEPLPAVRLKIQRHSSHPWVFQKMVEKPAVRIPPGAVVDVIDRDGIWAGRGFYNGHSRISLRVLTGKQDEAIDGEFFTRRIARAVQLRQDWLRLDEVSDAYRLVNSEGDDLSGLVVDRFGDTMVVEFFSAGMFRAREAILAALDQRFPGSKVYWFAEEHVQKQESFDCRPPEPPPPAVITENGVRFRVAPGSKHKTGFFLDQRDNRRDLASFCRDKRVLDICCNTGGFAVYAKALGGAAEVVGLDLDEQALAMA
;
A
#
# COMPACT_ATOMS: atom_id res chain seq x y z
N MET A 1 41.35 -1.07 9.50
CA MET A 1 41.31 -2.37 10.20
C MET A 1 39.91 -2.90 10.10
N GLY A 2 39.69 -3.85 9.19
CA GLY A 2 38.39 -4.38 8.89
C GLY A 2 38.04 -5.56 9.79
N CYS A 3 36.81 -5.60 10.27
CA CYS A 3 36.27 -6.75 10.97
C CYS A 3 35.20 -7.42 10.08
N TRP A 4 35.56 -8.56 9.48
CA TRP A 4 34.65 -9.42 8.72
C TRP A 4 33.98 -10.40 9.67
N LEU A 5 32.68 -10.34 9.83
CA LEU A 5 31.90 -11.39 10.51
C LEU A 5 31.56 -12.48 9.52
N LYS A 6 32.08 -13.68 9.78
CA LYS A 6 31.76 -14.93 9.06
C LYS A 6 30.38 -15.42 9.43
N TYR A 7 29.52 -15.59 8.44
CA TYR A 7 28.26 -16.29 8.55
C TYR A 7 28.50 -17.81 8.41
N SER A 8 28.13 -18.60 9.41
CA SER A 8 28.21 -20.05 9.36
C SER A 8 26.90 -20.61 8.80
N GLU A 9 27.01 -21.32 7.68
CA GLU A 9 25.94 -22.16 7.14
C GLU A 9 25.64 -23.35 8.04
N ARG A 10 24.41 -23.48 8.51
CA ARG A 10 23.89 -24.75 9.04
C ARG A 10 23.04 -25.45 7.98
N LYS A 11 23.51 -26.58 7.48
CA LYS A 11 22.74 -27.53 6.68
C LYS A 11 21.59 -28.11 7.52
N VAL A 12 20.38 -28.04 6.98
CA VAL A 12 19.23 -28.76 7.50
C VAL A 12 19.09 -30.06 6.69
N GLU A 13 19.28 -31.18 7.33
CA GLU A 13 19.07 -32.51 6.76
C GLU A 13 17.57 -32.79 6.57
N SER A 14 17.25 -33.29 5.40
CA SER A 14 15.95 -33.85 5.05
C SER A 14 15.75 -35.21 5.72
N ARG A 15 14.74 -35.35 6.58
CA ARG A 15 14.25 -36.68 7.01
C ARG A 15 12.96 -37.01 6.28
N GLN A 16 13.02 -38.15 5.61
CA GLN A 16 11.93 -38.86 4.95
C GLN A 16 10.78 -39.18 5.91
N LEU A 17 9.56 -39.01 5.44
CA LEU A 17 8.39 -39.67 5.99
C LEU A 17 7.79 -40.58 4.92
N THR A 18 7.99 -41.89 5.16
CA THR A 18 7.45 -42.98 4.36
C THR A 18 6.15 -43.48 5.02
N ASN A 19 5.13 -43.61 4.19
CA ASN A 19 4.00 -44.56 4.22
C ASN A 19 3.33 -44.94 5.55
N ILE A 20 2.01 -44.69 5.61
CA ILE A 20 1.05 -45.72 6.09
C ILE A 20 -0.20 -45.66 5.21
N LEU A 21 -0.34 -46.64 4.31
CA LEU A 21 -1.58 -47.03 3.63
C LEU A 21 -2.16 -48.24 4.41
N THR A 22 -3.36 -48.13 4.93
CA THR A 22 -4.28 -49.28 5.11
C THR A 22 -5.73 -48.84 5.07
N GLY A 23 -6.38 -49.21 4.05
CA GLY A 23 -7.60 -49.90 3.81
C GLY A 23 -8.91 -49.47 4.50
N ARG A 24 -9.90 -49.11 3.69
CA ARG A 24 -11.27 -49.70 3.79
C ARG A 24 -12.24 -49.17 2.71
N THR A 25 -12.70 -50.12 1.93
CA THR A 25 -14.05 -50.36 1.42
C THR A 25 -14.73 -49.34 0.53
N PHE A 26 -14.85 -49.66 -0.75
CA PHE A 26 -15.73 -49.12 -1.79
C PHE A 26 -17.20 -49.28 -1.37
N ALA A 27 -17.95 -48.17 -1.40
CA ALA A 27 -19.41 -48.17 -1.54
C ALA A 27 -19.74 -47.44 -2.86
N SER A 28 -20.29 -48.23 -3.79
CA SER A 28 -20.76 -47.75 -5.11
C SER A 28 -21.97 -46.83 -4.93
N PHE A 29 -21.88 -45.56 -5.29
CA PHE A 29 -23.01 -44.70 -5.51
C PHE A 29 -23.14 -44.42 -7.02
N ILE A 30 -24.29 -44.82 -7.56
CA ILE A 30 -24.74 -44.51 -8.92
C ILE A 30 -24.94 -43.01 -9.01
N ILE A 31 -24.16 -42.33 -9.79
CA ILE A 31 -24.38 -40.91 -10.12
C ILE A 31 -25.14 -40.86 -11.41
N GLN A 32 -26.43 -40.53 -11.31
CA GLN A 32 -27.24 -40.10 -12.44
C GLN A 32 -26.67 -38.83 -13.07
N GLY A 33 -26.63 -38.83 -14.40
CA GLY A 33 -25.98 -37.78 -15.21
C GLY A 33 -26.53 -36.38 -14.92
N PHE A 34 -25.68 -35.55 -14.36
CA PHE A 34 -25.80 -34.10 -14.45
C PHE A 34 -25.00 -33.63 -15.66
N ALA A 35 -25.74 -33.13 -16.66
CA ALA A 35 -25.15 -32.44 -17.79
C ALA A 35 -24.37 -31.22 -17.25
N LEU A 36 -23.06 -31.27 -17.33
CA LEU A 36 -22.18 -30.11 -17.06
C LEU A 36 -22.50 -29.04 -18.12
N SER A 37 -23.31 -28.06 -17.73
CA SER A 37 -23.43 -26.82 -18.48
C SER A 37 -22.03 -26.18 -18.52
N ARG A 38 -21.50 -25.96 -19.73
CA ARG A 38 -20.27 -25.17 -19.94
C ARG A 38 -20.42 -23.85 -19.19
N PRO A 39 -19.36 -23.40 -18.44
CA PRO A 39 -19.39 -22.07 -17.88
C PRO A 39 -19.58 -21.06 -19.02
N PRO A 40 -20.35 -19.97 -18.80
CA PRO A 40 -20.58 -18.95 -19.81
C PRO A 40 -19.20 -18.46 -20.28
N GLY A 41 -18.99 -18.51 -21.60
CA GLY A 41 -17.75 -18.09 -22.23
C GLY A 41 -17.40 -16.67 -21.75
N LYS A 42 -16.15 -16.44 -21.39
CA LYS A 42 -15.61 -15.10 -21.13
C LYS A 42 -16.05 -14.22 -22.31
N SER A 43 -16.89 -13.22 -22.04
CA SER A 43 -17.17 -12.14 -22.97
C SER A 43 -15.82 -11.65 -23.48
N MET A 44 -15.60 -11.66 -24.79
CA MET A 44 -14.43 -11.04 -25.41
C MET A 44 -14.51 -9.54 -25.08
N SER A 45 -13.83 -9.12 -24.01
CA SER A 45 -13.66 -7.70 -23.70
C SER A 45 -12.99 -7.05 -24.91
N GLU A 46 -13.46 -5.88 -25.32
CA GLU A 46 -12.79 -5.08 -26.34
C GLU A 46 -11.28 -4.99 -26.03
N PRO A 47 -10.43 -5.07 -27.07
CA PRO A 47 -8.99 -5.00 -26.88
C PRO A 47 -8.63 -3.67 -26.18
N LEU A 48 -7.79 -3.74 -25.16
CA LEU A 48 -7.32 -2.54 -24.44
C LEU A 48 -6.55 -1.62 -25.40
N PRO A 49 -6.67 -0.30 -25.24
CA PRO A 49 -5.82 0.63 -25.98
C PRO A 49 -4.34 0.33 -25.70
N ALA A 50 -3.53 0.38 -26.76
CA ALA A 50 -2.09 0.17 -26.65
C ALA A 50 -1.34 1.51 -26.67
N VAL A 51 -0.36 1.66 -25.81
CA VAL A 51 0.55 2.81 -25.75
C VAL A 51 1.97 2.37 -26.04
N ARG A 52 2.62 3.00 -27.03
CA ARG A 52 3.99 2.69 -27.43
C ARG A 52 5.01 3.50 -26.67
N LEU A 53 6.13 2.86 -26.36
CA LEU A 53 7.30 3.51 -25.80
C LEU A 53 8.31 3.85 -26.90
N LYS A 54 9.05 4.95 -26.71
CA LYS A 54 10.21 5.33 -27.54
C LYS A 54 11.47 4.55 -27.19
N ILE A 55 11.42 3.71 -26.16
CA ILE A 55 12.55 2.97 -25.59
C ILE A 55 12.23 1.50 -25.46
N GLN A 56 13.24 0.65 -25.37
CA GLN A 56 13.10 -0.69 -24.81
C GLN A 56 12.91 -0.58 -23.30
N ARG A 57 12.02 -1.42 -22.74
CA ARG A 57 11.76 -1.40 -21.30
C ARG A 57 12.55 -2.52 -20.60
N HIS A 58 13.65 -2.15 -19.95
CA HIS A 58 14.45 -3.06 -19.12
C HIS A 58 14.21 -2.85 -17.61
N SER A 59 13.62 -1.72 -17.22
CA SER A 59 13.38 -1.39 -15.83
C SER A 59 12.14 -2.08 -15.27
N SER A 60 12.26 -2.64 -14.08
CA SER A 60 11.11 -3.14 -13.28
C SER A 60 10.34 -2.02 -12.58
N HIS A 61 10.89 -0.79 -12.51
CA HIS A 61 10.21 0.35 -11.88
C HIS A 61 8.89 0.65 -12.60
N PRO A 62 7.76 0.83 -11.89
CA PRO A 62 6.45 0.99 -12.53
C PRO A 62 6.29 2.30 -13.31
N TRP A 63 7.10 3.32 -13.08
CA TRP A 63 6.93 4.63 -13.71
C TRP A 63 7.60 4.70 -15.08
N VAL A 64 6.84 5.20 -16.05
CA VAL A 64 7.36 5.61 -17.34
C VAL A 64 7.03 7.08 -17.57
N PHE A 65 8.07 7.88 -17.72
CA PHE A 65 7.92 9.34 -17.88
C PHE A 65 7.46 9.72 -19.28
N GLN A 66 6.75 10.85 -19.37
CA GLN A 66 6.15 11.36 -20.60
C GLN A 66 7.12 11.41 -21.81
N LYS A 67 8.38 11.80 -21.59
CA LYS A 67 9.40 11.84 -22.64
C LYS A 67 9.71 10.47 -23.26
N MET A 68 9.42 9.39 -22.57
CA MET A 68 9.67 8.00 -23.00
C MET A 68 8.47 7.39 -23.74
N VAL A 69 7.33 8.10 -23.82
CA VAL A 69 6.07 7.62 -24.38
C VAL A 69 5.80 8.29 -25.72
N GLU A 70 5.38 7.55 -26.73
CA GLU A 70 4.84 8.09 -27.97
C GLU A 70 3.44 8.67 -27.70
N LYS A 71 3.14 9.79 -28.37
CA LYS A 71 1.79 10.37 -28.29
C LYS A 71 0.80 9.43 -28.97
N PRO A 72 -0.21 8.87 -28.25
CA PRO A 72 -1.21 8.01 -28.88
C PRO A 72 -1.96 8.73 -30.00
N ALA A 73 -2.23 8.00 -31.09
CA ALA A 73 -3.00 8.54 -32.22
C ALA A 73 -4.47 8.84 -31.84
N VAL A 74 -5.01 8.09 -30.89
CA VAL A 74 -6.37 8.24 -30.37
C VAL A 74 -6.29 8.78 -28.95
N ARG A 75 -7.24 9.66 -28.59
CA ARG A 75 -7.33 10.21 -27.24
C ARG A 75 -7.66 9.11 -26.23
N ILE A 76 -6.75 8.89 -25.29
CA ILE A 76 -6.93 7.97 -24.17
C ILE A 76 -7.20 8.80 -22.91
N PRO A 77 -8.32 8.56 -22.19
CA PRO A 77 -8.64 9.31 -20.97
C PRO A 77 -7.59 9.12 -19.86
N PRO A 78 -7.33 10.14 -19.02
CA PRO A 78 -6.46 10.00 -17.86
C PRO A 78 -6.88 8.83 -16.97
N GLY A 79 -5.95 8.00 -16.59
CA GLY A 79 -6.18 6.85 -15.72
C GLY A 79 -6.81 5.62 -16.41
N ALA A 80 -6.94 5.61 -17.73
CA ALA A 80 -7.40 4.42 -18.45
C ALA A 80 -6.37 3.28 -18.36
N VAL A 81 -6.85 2.05 -18.29
CA VAL A 81 -6.02 0.85 -18.39
C VAL A 81 -5.56 0.68 -19.84
N VAL A 82 -4.27 0.47 -20.04
CA VAL A 82 -3.66 0.29 -21.35
C VAL A 82 -2.65 -0.87 -21.35
N ASP A 83 -2.47 -1.48 -22.51
CA ASP A 83 -1.31 -2.31 -22.77
C ASP A 83 -0.11 -1.44 -23.20
N VAL A 84 1.06 -1.77 -22.68
CA VAL A 84 2.30 -1.04 -22.96
C VAL A 84 3.12 -1.87 -23.93
N ILE A 85 3.47 -1.27 -25.08
CA ILE A 85 4.30 -1.89 -26.11
C ILE A 85 5.62 -1.12 -26.16
N ASP A 86 6.74 -1.81 -26.13
CA ASP A 86 8.05 -1.16 -26.20
C ASP A 86 8.38 -0.71 -27.64
N ARG A 87 9.56 -0.10 -27.82
CA ARG A 87 10.05 0.40 -29.11
C ARG A 87 10.11 -0.71 -30.18
N ASP A 88 10.43 -1.93 -29.79
CA ASP A 88 10.62 -3.06 -30.72
C ASP A 88 9.30 -3.82 -30.98
N GLY A 89 8.18 -3.32 -30.45
CA GLY A 89 6.85 -3.93 -30.64
C GLY A 89 6.55 -5.05 -29.66
N ILE A 90 7.39 -5.26 -28.64
CA ILE A 90 7.20 -6.28 -27.62
C ILE A 90 6.25 -5.76 -26.54
N TRP A 91 5.32 -6.59 -26.08
CA TRP A 91 4.48 -6.26 -24.93
C TRP A 91 5.34 -6.12 -23.67
N ALA A 92 5.25 -4.97 -22.99
CA ALA A 92 6.11 -4.58 -21.88
C ALA A 92 5.37 -4.42 -20.55
N GLY A 93 4.06 -4.67 -20.53
CA GLY A 93 3.24 -4.61 -19.32
C GLY A 93 1.86 -4.02 -19.56
N ARG A 94 1.08 -3.94 -18.47
CA ARG A 94 -0.25 -3.31 -18.45
C ARG A 94 -0.33 -2.37 -17.25
N GLY A 95 -1.01 -1.24 -17.40
CA GLY A 95 -1.12 -0.27 -16.32
C GLY A 95 -2.00 0.92 -16.68
N PHE A 96 -1.89 1.97 -15.89
CA PHE A 96 -2.63 3.22 -16.10
C PHE A 96 -1.86 4.20 -16.96
N TYR A 97 -2.55 4.80 -17.91
CA TYR A 97 -2.02 5.87 -18.75
C TYR A 97 -2.59 7.23 -18.35
N ASN A 98 -1.74 8.25 -18.38
CA ASN A 98 -2.13 9.64 -18.23
C ASN A 98 -1.23 10.55 -19.07
N GLY A 99 -1.76 11.09 -20.17
CA GLY A 99 -1.01 11.98 -21.07
C GLY A 99 -0.73 13.37 -20.49
N HIS A 100 -1.39 13.77 -19.40
CA HIS A 100 -1.17 15.05 -18.71
C HIS A 100 -0.10 14.96 -17.64
N SER A 101 0.12 13.78 -17.07
CA SER A 101 1.07 13.55 -16.00
C SER A 101 2.51 13.48 -16.51
N ARG A 102 3.47 13.94 -15.72
CA ARG A 102 4.90 13.70 -15.96
C ARG A 102 5.24 12.20 -15.91
N ILE A 103 4.52 11.42 -15.09
CA ILE A 103 4.55 9.95 -15.05
C ILE A 103 3.40 9.46 -15.93
N SER A 104 3.64 9.37 -17.23
CA SER A 104 2.59 9.04 -18.19
C SER A 104 2.08 7.62 -18.11
N LEU A 105 2.87 6.68 -17.61
CA LEU A 105 2.43 5.30 -17.38
C LEU A 105 2.84 4.86 -15.98
N ARG A 106 1.92 4.17 -15.32
CA ARG A 106 2.15 3.41 -14.09
C ARG A 106 1.85 1.94 -14.41
N VAL A 107 2.90 1.17 -14.68
CA VAL A 107 2.76 -0.25 -15.01
C VAL A 107 2.45 -1.02 -13.72
N LEU A 108 1.36 -1.78 -13.73
CA LEU A 108 0.86 -2.50 -12.56
C LEU A 108 1.11 -4.00 -12.66
N THR A 109 1.21 -4.54 -13.87
CA THR A 109 1.50 -5.96 -14.07
C THR A 109 2.39 -6.21 -15.30
N GLY A 110 3.25 -7.19 -15.16
CA GLY A 110 4.04 -7.78 -16.26
C GLY A 110 3.45 -9.10 -16.78
N LYS A 111 2.19 -9.43 -16.40
CA LYS A 111 1.49 -10.62 -16.88
C LYS A 111 0.41 -10.21 -17.87
N GLN A 112 0.53 -10.71 -19.11
CA GLN A 112 -0.37 -10.30 -20.20
C GLN A 112 -1.80 -10.80 -20.01
N ASP A 113 -1.97 -11.92 -19.32
CA ASP A 113 -3.26 -12.54 -18.99
C ASP A 113 -3.90 -11.97 -17.72
N GLU A 114 -3.22 -11.09 -16.97
CA GLU A 114 -3.75 -10.48 -15.76
C GLU A 114 -4.56 -9.22 -16.08
N ALA A 115 -5.87 -9.24 -15.78
CA ALA A 115 -6.73 -8.06 -15.86
C ALA A 115 -6.48 -7.14 -14.65
N ILE A 116 -6.63 -5.81 -14.86
CA ILE A 116 -6.64 -4.82 -13.78
C ILE A 116 -8.10 -4.52 -13.46
N ASP A 117 -8.69 -5.34 -12.61
CA ASP A 117 -10.08 -5.34 -12.19
C ASP A 117 -10.22 -5.38 -10.65
N GLY A 118 -11.44 -5.59 -10.14
CA GLY A 118 -11.68 -5.69 -8.70
C GLY A 118 -10.92 -6.82 -8.02
N GLU A 119 -10.76 -7.96 -8.69
CA GLU A 119 -10.02 -9.10 -8.18
C GLU A 119 -8.52 -8.82 -8.10
N PHE A 120 -7.98 -8.07 -9.06
CA PHE A 120 -6.59 -7.60 -9.04
C PHE A 120 -6.33 -6.79 -7.75
N PHE A 121 -7.19 -5.80 -7.44
CA PHE A 121 -7.02 -4.97 -6.23
C PHE A 121 -7.20 -5.79 -4.96
N THR A 122 -8.17 -6.70 -4.92
CA THR A 122 -8.37 -7.61 -3.78
C THR A 122 -7.12 -8.42 -3.48
N ARG A 123 -6.50 -9.03 -4.49
CA ARG A 123 -5.26 -9.82 -4.31
C ARG A 123 -4.08 -8.96 -3.86
N ARG A 124 -3.89 -7.78 -4.46
CA ARG A 124 -2.76 -6.89 -4.12
C ARG A 124 -2.89 -6.33 -2.71
N ILE A 125 -4.08 -5.89 -2.32
CA ILE A 125 -4.36 -5.39 -0.97
C ILE A 125 -4.21 -6.53 0.06
N ALA A 126 -4.72 -7.73 -0.23
CA ALA A 126 -4.55 -8.87 0.65
C ALA A 126 -3.06 -9.20 0.90
N ARG A 127 -2.22 -9.14 -0.15
CA ARG A 127 -0.76 -9.32 -0.01
C ARG A 127 -0.11 -8.23 0.84
N ALA A 128 -0.51 -6.97 0.65
CA ALA A 128 -0.01 -5.86 1.45
C ALA A 128 -0.38 -6.02 2.92
N VAL A 129 -1.62 -6.44 3.21
CA VAL A 129 -2.09 -6.75 4.57
C VAL A 129 -1.29 -7.90 5.17
N GLN A 130 -1.14 -9.01 4.43
CA GLN A 130 -0.37 -10.17 4.88
C GLN A 130 1.06 -9.79 5.28
N LEU A 131 1.72 -8.94 4.50
CA LEU A 131 3.06 -8.45 4.85
C LEU A 131 3.06 -7.75 6.22
N ARG A 132 2.08 -6.88 6.50
CA ARG A 132 2.02 -6.11 7.76
C ARG A 132 1.59 -6.95 8.95
N GLN A 133 0.60 -7.81 8.78
CA GLN A 133 0.00 -8.54 9.89
C GLN A 133 0.72 -9.86 10.16
N ASP A 134 0.98 -10.69 9.12
CA ASP A 134 1.51 -12.04 9.33
C ASP A 134 3.04 -12.05 9.42
N TRP A 135 3.73 -11.26 8.56
CA TRP A 135 5.19 -11.27 8.50
C TRP A 135 5.84 -10.25 9.43
N LEU A 136 5.38 -9.00 9.38
CA LEU A 136 5.91 -7.92 10.21
C LEU A 136 5.24 -7.85 11.59
N ARG A 137 4.09 -8.51 11.76
CA ARG A 137 3.32 -8.61 13.02
C ARG A 137 3.04 -7.24 13.64
N LEU A 138 2.70 -6.25 12.81
CA LEU A 138 2.55 -4.88 13.26
C LEU A 138 1.39 -4.72 14.26
N ASP A 139 0.33 -5.52 14.14
CA ASP A 139 -0.79 -5.51 15.08
C ASP A 139 -0.41 -5.84 16.54
N GLU A 140 0.76 -6.45 16.77
CA GLU A 140 1.24 -6.74 18.12
C GLU A 140 1.83 -5.52 18.81
N VAL A 141 2.25 -4.53 18.04
CA VAL A 141 2.95 -3.34 18.56
C VAL A 141 2.22 -2.05 18.28
N SER A 142 1.27 -2.04 17.32
CA SER A 142 0.53 -0.82 16.98
C SER A 142 -0.80 -1.14 16.30
N ASP A 143 -1.82 -0.34 16.57
CA ASP A 143 -3.08 -0.30 15.83
C ASP A 143 -3.08 0.73 14.69
N ALA A 144 -1.92 1.42 14.47
CA ALA A 144 -1.77 2.39 13.42
C ALA A 144 -0.46 2.19 12.64
N TYR A 145 -0.59 1.98 11.32
CA TYR A 145 0.55 1.79 10.42
C TYR A 145 0.14 1.94 8.95
N ARG A 146 1.13 2.14 8.07
CA ARG A 146 0.92 2.13 6.62
C ARG A 146 0.58 0.74 6.13
N LEU A 147 -0.68 0.58 5.69
CA LEU A 147 -1.21 -0.69 5.19
C LEU A 147 -0.82 -0.94 3.73
N VAL A 148 -0.88 0.10 2.88
CA VAL A 148 -0.44 0.05 1.48
C VAL A 148 0.54 1.17 1.21
N ASN A 149 1.72 0.83 0.66
CA ASN A 149 2.81 1.75 0.37
C ASN A 149 3.12 1.82 -1.13
N SER A 150 2.14 2.21 -1.92
CA SER A 150 2.30 2.55 -3.34
C SER A 150 3.12 1.52 -4.12
N GLU A 151 4.26 1.93 -4.69
CA GLU A 151 5.15 1.08 -5.49
C GLU A 151 5.69 -0.12 -4.71
N GLY A 152 5.86 0.00 -3.40
CA GLY A 152 6.35 -1.08 -2.53
C GLY A 152 5.38 -2.27 -2.44
N ASP A 153 4.11 -2.03 -2.73
CA ASP A 153 3.06 -3.06 -2.73
C ASP A 153 2.49 -3.33 -4.14
N ASP A 154 3.21 -2.93 -5.18
CA ASP A 154 2.77 -3.04 -6.58
C ASP A 154 1.42 -2.33 -6.88
N LEU A 155 1.11 -1.29 -6.12
CA LEU A 155 -0.10 -0.46 -6.25
C LEU A 155 0.27 1.01 -6.49
N SER A 156 1.13 1.24 -7.50
CA SER A 156 1.70 2.55 -7.82
C SER A 156 0.69 3.69 -7.85
N GLY A 157 0.81 4.61 -6.91
CA GLY A 157 -0.07 5.76 -6.75
C GLY A 157 -1.22 5.55 -5.76
N LEU A 158 -1.16 4.52 -4.92
CA LEU A 158 -2.09 4.28 -3.81
C LEU A 158 -1.34 4.22 -2.48
N VAL A 159 -1.77 5.01 -1.52
CA VAL A 159 -1.35 4.90 -0.12
C VAL A 159 -2.58 4.63 0.74
N VAL A 160 -2.45 3.71 1.69
CA VAL A 160 -3.49 3.45 2.70
C VAL A 160 -2.81 3.39 4.06
N ASP A 161 -3.23 4.26 4.96
CA ASP A 161 -2.80 4.28 6.35
C ASP A 161 -3.97 3.88 7.26
N ARG A 162 -3.71 2.99 8.22
CA ARG A 162 -4.66 2.55 9.23
C ARG A 162 -4.44 3.31 10.52
N PHE A 163 -5.52 3.73 11.18
CA PHE A 163 -5.56 4.39 12.49
C PHE A 163 -6.69 3.74 13.32
N GLY A 164 -6.39 2.63 13.98
CA GLY A 164 -7.39 1.82 14.68
C GLY A 164 -8.43 1.26 13.71
N ASP A 165 -9.69 1.70 13.85
CA ASP A 165 -10.83 1.35 12.99
C ASP A 165 -10.99 2.28 11.76
N THR A 166 -10.16 3.30 11.63
CA THR A 166 -10.21 4.28 10.56
C THR A 166 -9.10 4.05 9.55
N MET A 167 -9.43 4.05 8.25
CA MET A 167 -8.47 4.01 7.17
C MET A 167 -8.46 5.31 6.40
N VAL A 168 -7.28 5.81 6.10
CA VAL A 168 -7.06 6.97 5.24
C VAL A 168 -6.45 6.49 3.94
N VAL A 169 -7.17 6.72 2.84
CA VAL A 169 -6.76 6.34 1.48
C VAL A 169 -6.38 7.59 0.71
N GLU A 170 -5.13 7.67 0.27
CA GLU A 170 -4.63 8.78 -0.53
C GLU A 170 -4.32 8.33 -1.95
N PHE A 171 -4.89 9.05 -2.93
CA PHE A 171 -4.73 8.77 -4.35
C PHE A 171 -3.72 9.73 -4.99
N PHE A 172 -2.65 9.16 -5.54
CA PHE A 172 -1.58 9.89 -6.24
C PHE A 172 -1.65 9.75 -7.76
N SER A 173 -2.70 9.13 -8.30
CA SER A 173 -2.88 9.02 -9.75
C SER A 173 -4.35 8.95 -10.16
N ALA A 174 -4.64 9.47 -11.34
CA ALA A 174 -5.97 9.38 -11.94
C ALA A 174 -6.45 7.94 -12.09
N GLY A 175 -5.54 7.00 -12.37
CA GLY A 175 -5.88 5.58 -12.52
C GLY A 175 -6.33 4.93 -11.22
N MET A 176 -5.62 5.17 -10.11
CA MET A 176 -6.03 4.67 -8.80
C MET A 176 -7.33 5.31 -8.34
N PHE A 177 -7.51 6.61 -8.60
CA PHE A 177 -8.77 7.28 -8.28
C PHE A 177 -9.96 6.73 -9.08
N ARG A 178 -9.78 6.42 -10.36
CA ARG A 178 -10.83 5.75 -11.17
C ARG A 178 -11.18 4.37 -10.65
N ALA A 179 -10.20 3.65 -10.12
CA ALA A 179 -10.39 2.33 -9.53
C ALA A 179 -10.87 2.36 -8.05
N ARG A 180 -11.17 3.57 -7.49
CA ARG A 180 -11.47 3.73 -6.06
C ARG A 180 -12.55 2.80 -5.54
N GLU A 181 -13.62 2.56 -6.29
CA GLU A 181 -14.72 1.70 -5.85
C GLU A 181 -14.25 0.26 -5.63
N ALA A 182 -13.43 -0.28 -6.55
CA ALA A 182 -12.84 -1.61 -6.41
C ALA A 182 -11.84 -1.66 -5.24
N ILE A 183 -11.05 -0.60 -5.04
CA ILE A 183 -10.10 -0.48 -3.94
C ILE A 183 -10.83 -0.43 -2.60
N LEU A 184 -11.88 0.41 -2.48
CA LEU A 184 -12.69 0.54 -1.27
C LEU A 184 -13.42 -0.76 -0.95
N ALA A 185 -13.96 -1.45 -1.94
CA ALA A 185 -14.60 -2.76 -1.77
C ALA A 185 -13.60 -3.83 -1.28
N ALA A 186 -12.36 -3.83 -1.80
CA ALA A 186 -11.31 -4.74 -1.34
C ALA A 186 -10.87 -4.46 0.11
N LEU A 187 -10.84 -3.19 0.51
CA LEU A 187 -10.55 -2.79 1.90
C LEU A 187 -11.69 -3.21 2.84
N ASP A 188 -12.95 -2.97 2.46
CA ASP A 188 -14.11 -3.37 3.27
C ASP A 188 -14.22 -4.89 3.42
N GLN A 189 -13.91 -5.65 2.36
CA GLN A 189 -13.84 -7.12 2.44
C GLN A 189 -12.81 -7.60 3.47
N ARG A 190 -11.69 -6.91 3.59
CA ARG A 190 -10.60 -7.31 4.49
C ARG A 190 -10.78 -6.78 5.92
N PHE A 191 -11.42 -5.61 6.06
CA PHE A 191 -11.67 -4.92 7.32
C PHE A 191 -13.14 -4.46 7.41
N PRO A 192 -14.09 -5.39 7.55
CA PRO A 192 -15.50 -5.06 7.56
C PRO A 192 -15.85 -4.03 8.64
N GLY A 193 -16.63 -3.02 8.25
CA GLY A 193 -17.10 -2.00 9.18
C GLY A 193 -16.06 -0.92 9.56
N SER A 194 -14.88 -0.94 8.98
CA SER A 194 -13.92 0.15 9.16
C SER A 194 -14.45 1.45 8.53
N LYS A 195 -14.15 2.58 9.16
CA LYS A 195 -14.40 3.90 8.59
C LYS A 195 -13.35 4.20 7.55
N VAL A 196 -13.75 4.57 6.34
CA VAL A 196 -12.81 4.87 5.28
C VAL A 196 -12.97 6.32 4.85
N TYR A 197 -11.90 7.11 5.03
CA TYR A 197 -11.73 8.43 4.48
C TYR A 197 -10.77 8.38 3.29
N TRP A 198 -11.09 9.07 2.20
CA TRP A 198 -10.24 9.08 1.02
C TRP A 198 -10.13 10.47 0.43
N PHE A 199 -8.95 10.79 -0.11
CA PHE A 199 -8.68 12.10 -0.71
C PHE A 199 -7.57 12.02 -1.76
N ALA A 200 -7.35 13.13 -2.43
CA ALA A 200 -6.15 13.42 -3.22
C ALA A 200 -5.80 14.90 -3.01
N GLU A 201 -4.53 15.18 -2.83
CA GLU A 201 -4.03 16.55 -2.70
C GLU A 201 -4.34 17.38 -3.95
N GLU A 202 -4.67 18.67 -3.81
CA GLU A 202 -5.01 19.54 -4.94
C GLU A 202 -3.93 19.59 -6.04
N HIS A 203 -2.66 19.59 -5.62
CA HIS A 203 -1.56 19.60 -6.58
C HIS A 203 -1.50 18.30 -7.39
N VAL A 204 -1.83 17.16 -6.79
CA VAL A 204 -1.93 15.85 -7.47
C VAL A 204 -3.10 15.86 -8.45
N GLN A 205 -4.26 16.36 -8.03
CA GLN A 205 -5.44 16.48 -8.88
C GLN A 205 -5.15 17.30 -10.14
N LYS A 206 -4.45 18.43 -9.98
CA LYS A 206 -4.03 19.30 -11.09
C LYS A 206 -3.02 18.60 -12.03
N GLN A 207 -2.02 17.92 -11.46
CA GLN A 207 -0.99 17.20 -12.24
C GLN A 207 -1.54 15.99 -12.98
N GLU A 208 -2.48 15.28 -12.37
CA GLU A 208 -3.05 14.03 -12.88
C GLU A 208 -4.38 14.28 -13.65
N SER A 209 -4.89 15.51 -13.67
CA SER A 209 -6.09 15.92 -14.42
C SER A 209 -7.34 15.10 -14.04
N PHE A 210 -7.65 15.04 -12.75
CA PHE A 210 -8.90 14.50 -12.22
C PHE A 210 -9.44 15.38 -11.09
N ASP A 211 -10.73 15.26 -10.78
CA ASP A 211 -11.41 15.97 -9.70
C ASP A 211 -11.75 14.97 -8.58
N CYS A 212 -11.22 15.22 -7.38
CA CYS A 212 -11.46 14.43 -6.18
C CYS A 212 -12.25 15.26 -5.18
N ARG A 213 -13.46 14.83 -4.87
CA ARG A 213 -14.29 15.42 -3.81
C ARG A 213 -14.32 14.44 -2.63
N PRO A 214 -13.45 14.66 -1.63
CA PRO A 214 -13.39 13.76 -0.48
C PRO A 214 -14.68 13.84 0.35
N PRO A 215 -15.03 12.79 1.09
CA PRO A 215 -16.04 12.86 2.14
C PRO A 215 -15.60 13.79 3.27
N GLU A 216 -16.44 13.96 4.29
CA GLU A 216 -16.08 14.69 5.50
C GLU A 216 -14.93 13.98 6.23
N PRO A 217 -13.89 14.71 6.67
CA PRO A 217 -12.78 14.12 7.40
C PRO A 217 -13.25 13.44 8.68
N PRO A 218 -12.65 12.31 9.08
CA PRO A 218 -13.00 11.64 10.32
C PRO A 218 -12.60 12.48 11.54
N PRO A 219 -13.30 12.31 12.68
CA PRO A 219 -12.90 12.97 13.91
C PRO A 219 -11.52 12.50 14.39
N PRO A 220 -10.86 13.27 15.28
CA PRO A 220 -9.64 12.81 15.94
C PRO A 220 -9.82 11.44 16.60
N ALA A 221 -8.82 10.59 16.48
CA ALA A 221 -8.78 9.25 17.05
C ALA A 221 -7.65 9.11 18.07
N VAL A 222 -7.71 8.07 18.89
CA VAL A 222 -6.60 7.67 19.76
C VAL A 222 -6.04 6.37 19.20
N ILE A 223 -4.74 6.36 18.93
CA ILE A 223 -3.99 5.18 18.51
C ILE A 223 -3.05 4.72 19.62
N THR A 224 -2.64 3.46 19.54
CA THR A 224 -1.66 2.88 20.44
C THR A 224 -0.45 2.42 19.65
N GLU A 225 0.75 2.76 20.12
CA GLU A 225 2.02 2.39 19.50
C GLU A 225 3.02 2.02 20.60
N ASN A 226 3.49 0.76 20.63
CA ASN A 226 4.36 0.23 21.70
C ASN A 226 3.84 0.51 23.12
N GLY A 227 2.52 0.44 23.33
CA GLY A 227 1.88 0.74 24.60
C GLY A 227 1.70 2.24 24.91
N VAL A 228 2.22 3.14 24.07
CA VAL A 228 2.03 4.60 24.19
C VAL A 228 0.80 5.02 23.39
N ARG A 229 -0.03 5.88 23.97
CA ARG A 229 -1.25 6.39 23.34
C ARG A 229 -1.01 7.77 22.74
N PHE A 230 -1.48 7.95 21.50
CA PHE A 230 -1.41 9.24 20.80
C PHE A 230 -2.79 9.66 20.35
N ARG A 231 -3.10 10.93 20.54
CA ARG A 231 -4.24 11.56 19.86
C ARG A 231 -3.79 12.01 18.48
N VAL A 232 -4.49 11.56 17.43
CA VAL A 232 -4.18 11.83 16.03
C VAL A 232 -5.39 12.38 15.30
N ALA A 233 -5.18 13.09 14.19
CA ALA A 233 -6.23 13.57 13.30
C ALA A 233 -6.10 12.90 11.92
N PRO A 234 -6.70 11.70 11.73
CA PRO A 234 -6.60 10.99 10.46
C PRO A 234 -7.12 11.84 9.29
N GLY A 235 -6.38 11.88 8.18
CA GLY A 235 -6.73 12.70 7.01
C GLY A 235 -6.31 14.17 7.10
N SER A 236 -5.60 14.57 8.15
CA SER A 236 -5.02 15.93 8.22
C SER A 236 -3.85 16.09 7.25
N LYS A 237 -3.45 17.35 6.99
CA LYS A 237 -2.50 17.73 5.92
C LYS A 237 -1.11 17.07 5.99
N HIS A 238 -0.68 16.59 7.15
CA HIS A 238 0.66 16.02 7.31
C HIS A 238 0.59 14.49 7.40
N LYS A 239 1.18 13.80 6.40
CA LYS A 239 1.37 12.33 6.45
C LYS A 239 0.10 11.58 6.84
N THR A 240 -1.05 11.91 6.24
CA THR A 240 -2.35 11.29 6.53
C THR A 240 -2.83 11.44 8.00
N GLY A 241 -2.10 12.17 8.84
CA GLY A 241 -2.47 12.48 10.22
C GLY A 241 -1.46 12.14 11.32
N PHE A 242 -0.45 11.32 11.03
CA PHE A 242 0.63 10.99 11.95
C PHE A 242 1.84 10.40 11.21
N PHE A 243 3.05 10.54 11.77
CA PHE A 243 4.28 10.01 11.18
C PHE A 243 4.47 8.53 11.52
N LEU A 244 3.66 7.67 10.94
CA LEU A 244 3.65 6.22 11.20
C LEU A 244 4.98 5.51 10.88
N ASP A 245 5.78 6.08 9.97
CA ASP A 245 7.09 5.60 9.56
C ASP A 245 8.18 5.80 10.64
N GLN A 246 7.92 6.61 11.67
CA GLN A 246 8.88 6.92 12.75
C GLN A 246 8.73 6.02 13.99
N ARG A 247 7.82 5.05 14.00
CA ARG A 247 7.53 4.19 15.15
C ARG A 247 8.78 3.57 15.78
N ASP A 248 9.59 2.92 14.95
CA ASP A 248 10.79 2.23 15.44
C ASP A 248 11.87 3.21 15.87
N ASN A 249 12.03 4.32 15.15
CA ASN A 249 12.95 5.40 15.55
C ASN A 249 12.56 6.03 16.88
N ARG A 250 11.26 6.23 17.14
CA ARG A 250 10.78 6.72 18.44
C ARG A 250 11.12 5.76 19.57
N ARG A 251 10.89 4.45 19.36
CA ARG A 251 11.21 3.41 20.35
C ARG A 251 12.71 3.37 20.62
N ASP A 252 13.53 3.41 19.59
CA ASP A 252 14.98 3.34 19.73
C ASP A 252 15.53 4.59 20.45
N LEU A 253 15.02 5.80 20.12
CA LEU A 253 15.37 7.03 20.84
C LEU A 253 15.08 6.90 22.35
N ALA A 254 13.95 6.33 22.73
CA ALA A 254 13.56 6.21 24.14
C ALA A 254 14.63 5.51 24.98
N SER A 255 15.38 4.56 24.41
CA SER A 255 16.45 3.84 25.10
C SER A 255 17.61 4.74 25.57
N PHE A 256 17.77 5.93 25.00
CA PHE A 256 18.82 6.89 25.33
C PHE A 256 18.38 7.99 26.28
N CYS A 257 17.09 8.04 26.68
CA CYS A 257 16.50 9.21 27.35
C CYS A 257 16.49 9.15 28.87
N ARG A 258 16.79 8.02 29.53
CA ARG A 258 16.69 7.84 30.97
C ARG A 258 17.49 8.92 31.74
N ASP A 259 16.80 9.64 32.62
CA ASP A 259 17.34 10.70 33.44
C ASP A 259 17.96 11.88 32.65
N LYS A 260 17.66 12.00 31.33
CA LYS A 260 18.17 13.08 30.49
C LYS A 260 17.15 14.20 30.34
N ARG A 261 17.65 15.37 30.00
CA ARG A 261 16.88 16.49 29.47
C ARG A 261 16.86 16.32 27.94
N VAL A 262 15.67 16.28 27.35
CA VAL A 262 15.45 16.03 25.91
C VAL A 262 14.82 17.29 25.30
N LEU A 263 15.38 17.73 24.18
CA LEU A 263 14.82 18.77 23.33
C LEU A 263 14.42 18.14 21.98
N ASP A 264 13.12 18.20 21.65
CA ASP A 264 12.54 17.74 20.39
C ASP A 264 12.24 18.96 19.51
N ILE A 265 13.05 19.20 18.49
CA ILE A 265 12.92 20.34 17.56
C ILE A 265 12.13 19.87 16.34
N CYS A 266 11.11 20.63 15.93
CA CYS A 266 10.13 20.24 14.90
C CYS A 266 9.31 19.02 15.37
N CYS A 267 8.84 19.09 16.62
CA CYS A 267 8.23 17.95 17.29
C CYS A 267 6.86 17.54 16.73
N ASN A 268 6.23 18.35 15.88
CA ASN A 268 4.87 18.17 15.39
C ASN A 268 3.89 17.87 16.54
N THR A 269 3.19 16.74 16.56
CA THR A 269 2.31 16.30 17.65
C THR A 269 3.07 15.58 18.78
N GLY A 270 4.35 15.88 18.98
CA GLY A 270 5.15 15.39 20.10
C GLY A 270 5.51 13.91 20.08
N GLY A 271 5.52 13.27 18.91
CA GLY A 271 5.73 11.82 18.82
C GLY A 271 7.01 11.33 19.51
N PHE A 272 8.14 11.98 19.29
CA PHE A 272 9.41 11.64 19.94
C PHE A 272 9.44 12.10 21.40
N ALA A 273 8.92 13.30 21.68
CA ALA A 273 8.84 13.85 23.05
C ALA A 273 8.04 12.93 23.99
N VAL A 274 6.89 12.43 23.54
CA VAL A 274 6.05 11.51 24.31
C VAL A 274 6.78 10.19 24.58
N TYR A 275 7.46 9.62 23.59
CA TYR A 275 8.27 8.40 23.78
C TYR A 275 9.44 8.61 24.75
N ALA A 276 10.16 9.72 24.62
CA ALA A 276 11.24 10.06 25.53
C ALA A 276 10.77 10.10 26.97
N LYS A 277 9.56 10.66 27.22
CA LYS A 277 8.99 10.74 28.56
C LYS A 277 8.38 9.42 29.03
N ALA A 278 7.47 8.82 28.22
CA ALA A 278 6.66 7.68 28.64
C ALA A 278 7.45 6.37 28.74
N LEU A 279 8.32 6.11 27.77
CA LEU A 279 9.12 4.88 27.71
C LEU A 279 10.58 5.11 28.08
N GLY A 280 11.14 6.27 27.72
CA GLY A 280 12.55 6.57 27.94
C GLY A 280 12.89 6.99 29.37
N GLY A 281 11.92 7.42 30.17
CA GLY A 281 12.18 7.91 31.53
C GLY A 281 12.98 9.22 31.55
N ALA A 282 12.80 10.09 30.55
CA ALA A 282 13.45 11.40 30.52
C ALA A 282 13.06 12.26 31.72
N ALA A 283 14.06 12.93 32.33
CA ALA A 283 13.81 13.83 33.47
C ALA A 283 12.95 15.02 33.01
N GLU A 284 13.33 15.63 31.90
CA GLU A 284 12.63 16.77 31.31
C GLU A 284 12.53 16.60 29.80
N VAL A 285 11.41 17.00 29.19
CA VAL A 285 11.24 17.02 27.73
C VAL A 285 10.64 18.36 27.32
N VAL A 286 11.24 19.01 26.34
CA VAL A 286 10.75 20.24 25.73
C VAL A 286 10.57 19.98 24.22
N GLY A 287 9.35 20.21 23.71
CA GLY A 287 9.03 20.16 22.27
C GLY A 287 8.90 21.55 21.70
N LEU A 288 9.43 21.78 20.50
CA LEU A 288 9.31 23.02 19.75
C LEU A 288 8.80 22.72 18.33
N ASP A 289 7.77 23.42 17.89
CA ASP A 289 7.26 23.41 16.52
C ASP A 289 6.71 24.79 16.13
N LEU A 290 6.59 25.04 14.82
CA LEU A 290 5.93 26.24 14.29
C LEU A 290 4.43 26.03 14.09
N ASP A 291 3.96 24.78 14.06
CA ASP A 291 2.56 24.44 13.91
C ASP A 291 1.85 24.43 15.26
N GLU A 292 1.19 25.55 15.58
CA GLU A 292 0.44 25.71 16.84
C GLU A 292 -0.70 24.68 16.97
N GLN A 293 -1.31 24.24 15.87
CA GLN A 293 -2.36 23.21 15.89
C GLN A 293 -1.79 21.85 16.26
N ALA A 294 -0.62 21.51 15.72
CA ALA A 294 0.08 20.30 16.08
C ALA A 294 0.50 20.30 17.56
N LEU A 295 1.04 21.42 18.05
CA LEU A 295 1.39 21.57 19.47
C LEU A 295 0.18 21.46 20.40
N ALA A 296 -0.98 21.97 19.99
CA ALA A 296 -2.21 21.86 20.79
C ALA A 296 -2.74 20.41 20.88
N MET A 297 -2.31 19.54 19.98
CA MET A 297 -2.65 18.11 20.00
C MET A 297 -1.64 17.27 20.79
N ALA A 298 -0.40 17.77 20.92
CA ALA A 298 0.69 17.10 21.65
C ALA A 298 0.44 17.10 23.16
#